data_01e5b1671168abe2de7b531f9a91ed01
#
_entry.id   01e5b1671168abe2de7b531f9a91ed01
#
_cell.length_a   1.000
_cell.length_b   1.000
_cell.length_c   1.000
_cell.angle_alpha   90.00
_cell.angle_beta   90.00
_cell.angle_gamma   90.00
#
_symmetry.space_group_name_H-M   'P 1'
#
loop_
_entity.id
_entity.type
_entity.pdbx_description
1 polymer ?
#
loop_
_entity_poly.entity_id
_entity_poly.type
_entity_poly.pdbx_seq_one_letter_code
_entity_poly.pdbx_strand_id
1 'polypeptide(L)'
;MRMTAASPTPIPRSSPVAGTRLRSIDALRGLVMVLMLLDHLRETWFVHVPMPDPVDARTVLPALYLARLAASLCAPVFVILTGISAFLFATKHTRAETRAFLVKRGLVLMALEVFYLSELYWGIASPTLWLQVIWCIGVCMIVLATAIGLPRRVLLAAGLVIVCGHNLLDVVQLRSGDAFFVPWALLHQRDVIALPFGLVAKTTYPMLAWIGVILIGWGIGPWFLGEVPTRVRVQRLVVGGCAMLAAFVLLRLLNGYGDAPWFVVADGTMCTAMSFFALTKYPPSLLFLLLTLGCGALLLAMFERLNEAKLTAALAVFGGAPMFFYLFHLTVLRLLYHSAFAIWGATHGATFGVSDYGWVLAWYAALIVPLYLPTAWFARLKARRRDIAWLKYL
;
A
#
# COMPACT_ATOMS: atom_id res chain seq x y z
N MET A 1 17.21 50.79 -55.88
CA MET A 1 17.50 50.48 -54.51
C MET A 1 16.38 49.52 -54.00
N ARG A 2 16.59 48.19 -54.06
CA ARG A 2 15.62 47.19 -53.63
C ARG A 2 15.95 46.80 -52.21
N MET A 3 15.04 47.06 -51.26
CA MET A 3 15.15 46.61 -49.89
C MET A 3 14.76 45.12 -49.81
N THR A 4 15.71 44.27 -49.45
CA THR A 4 15.46 42.86 -49.14
C THR A 4 14.86 42.75 -47.77
N ALA A 5 13.63 42.23 -47.66
CA ALA A 5 12.97 41.91 -46.40
C ALA A 5 13.65 40.70 -45.77
N ALA A 6 14.12 40.85 -44.53
CA ALA A 6 14.67 39.76 -43.76
C ALA A 6 13.53 38.84 -43.28
N SER A 7 13.68 37.53 -43.57
CA SER A 7 12.77 36.49 -43.08
C SER A 7 12.85 36.37 -41.58
N PRO A 8 11.74 36.18 -40.86
CA PRO A 8 11.76 35.98 -39.40
C PRO A 8 12.36 34.62 -39.05
N THR A 9 13.34 34.63 -38.17
CA THR A 9 13.95 33.42 -37.57
C THR A 9 12.91 32.58 -36.85
N PRO A 10 12.83 31.28 -37.08
CA PRO A 10 11.87 30.43 -36.37
C PRO A 10 12.24 30.32 -34.88
N ILE A 11 11.29 30.64 -34.02
CA ILE A 11 11.36 30.41 -32.57
C ILE A 11 11.56 28.90 -32.34
N PRO A 12 12.62 28.48 -31.61
CA PRO A 12 12.80 27.07 -31.31
C PRO A 12 11.62 26.57 -30.50
N ARG A 13 10.84 25.66 -31.06
CA ARG A 13 9.83 24.91 -30.33
C ARG A 13 10.55 24.11 -29.27
N SER A 14 10.39 24.50 -28.00
CA SER A 14 10.82 23.69 -26.87
C SER A 14 10.20 22.32 -27.02
N SER A 15 11.04 21.31 -27.23
CA SER A 15 10.63 19.92 -27.22
C SER A 15 9.82 19.64 -25.95
N PRO A 16 8.67 18.93 -26.03
CA PRO A 16 7.93 18.59 -24.81
C PRO A 16 8.88 17.77 -23.94
N VAL A 17 9.20 18.30 -22.75
CA VAL A 17 9.97 17.61 -21.73
C VAL A 17 9.26 16.29 -21.48
N ALA A 18 9.85 15.20 -21.94
CA ALA A 18 9.35 13.85 -21.67
C ALA A 18 9.13 13.75 -20.16
N GLY A 19 7.89 13.56 -19.73
CA GLY A 19 7.47 13.63 -18.32
C GLY A 19 8.37 12.75 -17.46
N THR A 20 9.30 13.38 -16.75
CA THR A 20 10.27 12.72 -15.87
C THR A 20 9.47 12.00 -14.79
N ARG A 21 9.72 10.70 -14.67
CA ARG A 21 9.20 9.87 -13.59
C ARG A 21 9.62 10.49 -12.25
N LEU A 22 8.66 10.74 -11.36
CA LEU A 22 8.94 11.38 -10.08
C LEU A 22 9.64 10.38 -9.15
N ARG A 23 10.95 10.59 -8.95
CA ARG A 23 11.81 9.75 -8.10
C ARG A 23 11.30 9.67 -6.66
N SER A 24 10.71 10.75 -6.15
CA SER A 24 10.10 10.83 -4.81
C SER A 24 8.97 9.83 -4.60
N ILE A 25 8.08 9.65 -5.58
CA ILE A 25 7.00 8.64 -5.55
C ILE A 25 7.60 7.23 -5.51
N ASP A 26 8.62 6.97 -6.34
CA ASP A 26 9.27 5.67 -6.34
C ASP A 26 10.05 5.44 -5.04
N ALA A 27 10.70 6.46 -4.46
CA ALA A 27 11.39 6.35 -3.19
C ALA A 27 10.44 6.04 -2.03
N LEU A 28 9.30 6.73 -1.94
CA LEU A 28 8.30 6.42 -0.93
C LEU A 28 7.74 4.99 -1.10
N ARG A 29 7.45 4.58 -2.35
CA ARG A 29 7.03 3.21 -2.65
C ARG A 29 8.10 2.20 -2.24
N GLY A 30 9.38 2.51 -2.50
CA GLY A 30 10.51 1.67 -2.09
C GLY A 30 10.69 1.59 -0.58
N LEU A 31 10.52 2.69 0.14
CA LEU A 31 10.56 2.68 1.61
C LEU A 31 9.52 1.72 2.18
N VAL A 32 8.28 1.82 1.75
CA VAL A 32 7.22 0.93 2.26
C VAL A 32 7.42 -0.53 1.81
N MET A 33 8.09 -0.80 0.67
CA MET A 33 8.51 -2.15 0.30
C MET A 33 9.53 -2.72 1.26
N VAL A 34 10.52 -1.92 1.68
CA VAL A 34 11.52 -2.33 2.67
C VAL A 34 10.86 -2.57 4.04
N LEU A 35 9.96 -1.70 4.48
CA LEU A 35 9.20 -1.90 5.73
C LEU A 35 8.31 -3.16 5.68
N MET A 36 7.72 -3.46 4.52
CA MET A 36 6.88 -4.64 4.33
C MET A 36 7.67 -5.95 4.46
N LEU A 37 8.93 -5.97 4.04
CA LEU A 37 9.80 -7.14 4.24
C LEU A 37 9.91 -7.53 5.71
N LEU A 38 9.98 -6.55 6.63
CA LEU A 38 10.05 -6.82 8.07
C LEU A 38 8.77 -7.49 8.59
N ASP A 39 7.59 -7.02 8.18
CA ASP A 39 6.31 -7.62 8.58
C ASP A 39 6.15 -9.05 8.04
N HIS A 40 6.52 -9.28 6.77
CA HIS A 40 6.46 -10.62 6.17
C HIS A 40 7.49 -11.60 6.75
N LEU A 41 8.69 -11.13 7.15
CA LEU A 41 9.63 -11.95 7.91
C LEU A 41 9.03 -12.40 9.24
N ARG A 42 8.40 -11.48 9.97
CA ARG A 42 7.68 -11.80 11.21
C ARG A 42 6.57 -12.83 10.94
N GLU A 43 5.78 -12.62 9.90
CA GLU A 43 4.68 -13.53 9.53
C GLU A 43 5.16 -14.91 9.06
N THR A 44 6.42 -15.03 8.67
CA THR A 44 6.99 -16.30 8.23
C THR A 44 7.72 -17.04 9.36
N TRP A 45 8.51 -16.32 10.17
CA TRP A 45 9.45 -16.96 11.11
C TRP A 45 9.15 -16.68 12.59
N PHE A 46 8.14 -15.84 12.89
CA PHE A 46 7.74 -15.50 14.25
C PHE A 46 6.21 -15.61 14.43
N VAL A 47 5.58 -16.47 13.65
CA VAL A 47 4.11 -16.66 13.60
C VAL A 47 3.53 -17.22 14.90
N HIS A 48 4.34 -17.93 15.70
CA HIS A 48 3.94 -18.49 16.98
C HIS A 48 3.62 -17.44 18.04
N VAL A 49 4.03 -16.17 17.82
CA VAL A 49 3.61 -15.05 18.66
C VAL A 49 2.45 -14.33 17.95
N PRO A 50 1.22 -14.49 18.45
CA PRO A 50 0.04 -13.91 17.81
C PRO A 50 0.06 -12.38 17.86
N MET A 51 -0.39 -11.75 16.78
CA MET A 51 -0.50 -10.31 16.64
C MET A 51 -1.96 -9.96 16.33
N PRO A 52 -2.76 -9.58 17.34
CA PRO A 52 -4.14 -9.18 17.13
C PRO A 52 -4.24 -7.87 16.33
N ASP A 53 -5.43 -7.58 15.83
CA ASP A 53 -5.77 -6.34 15.13
C ASP A 53 -7.06 -5.75 15.71
N PRO A 54 -7.00 -4.61 16.39
CA PRO A 54 -5.80 -3.81 16.75
C PRO A 54 -4.84 -4.56 17.69
N VAL A 55 -3.59 -4.10 17.72
CA VAL A 55 -2.55 -4.71 18.56
C VAL A 55 -2.85 -4.49 20.04
N ASP A 56 -2.81 -5.56 20.83
CA ASP A 56 -2.97 -5.44 22.29
C ASP A 56 -1.69 -4.88 22.94
N ALA A 57 -1.76 -3.62 23.38
CA ALA A 57 -0.65 -2.91 24.00
C ALA A 57 -0.17 -3.51 25.33
N ARG A 58 -0.95 -4.42 25.96
CA ARG A 58 -0.61 -5.03 27.24
C ARG A 58 0.26 -6.27 27.10
N THR A 59 0.14 -6.98 25.99
CA THR A 59 0.72 -8.32 25.81
C THR A 59 1.84 -8.36 24.78
N VAL A 60 1.91 -7.36 23.87
CA VAL A 60 2.87 -7.36 22.76
C VAL A 60 4.16 -6.64 23.15
N LEU A 61 5.30 -7.24 22.78
CA LEU A 61 6.63 -6.63 22.97
C LEU A 61 6.74 -5.29 22.22
N PRO A 62 7.31 -4.23 22.85
CA PRO A 62 7.44 -2.92 22.23
C PRO A 62 8.14 -2.92 20.88
N ALA A 63 9.22 -3.72 20.71
CA ALA A 63 9.94 -3.83 19.43
C ALA A 63 9.05 -4.40 18.32
N LEU A 64 8.27 -5.43 18.63
CA LEU A 64 7.32 -6.06 17.71
C LEU A 64 6.18 -5.10 17.36
N TYR A 65 5.70 -4.35 18.36
CA TYR A 65 4.70 -3.30 18.17
C TYR A 65 5.19 -2.21 17.22
N LEU A 66 6.40 -1.67 17.44
CA LEU A 66 6.99 -0.62 16.60
C LEU A 66 7.20 -1.08 15.15
N ALA A 67 7.64 -2.31 14.95
CA ALA A 67 7.77 -2.89 13.62
C ALA A 67 6.41 -2.97 12.91
N ARG A 68 5.35 -3.39 13.62
CA ARG A 68 3.98 -3.45 13.10
C ARG A 68 3.44 -2.06 12.77
N LEU A 69 3.69 -1.08 13.64
CA LEU A 69 3.28 0.32 13.42
C LEU A 69 3.96 0.90 12.18
N ALA A 70 5.26 0.67 11.99
CA ALA A 70 5.99 1.09 10.81
C ALA A 70 5.46 0.42 9.53
N ALA A 71 5.20 -0.88 9.56
CA ALA A 71 4.63 -1.63 8.44
C ALA A 71 3.17 -1.23 8.11
N SER A 72 2.47 -0.57 9.03
CA SER A 72 1.12 -0.05 8.81
C SER A 72 1.04 1.01 7.71
N LEU A 73 2.16 1.69 7.40
CA LEU A 73 2.26 2.63 6.27
C LEU A 73 2.09 1.96 4.90
N CYS A 74 2.36 0.66 4.78
CA CYS A 74 2.50 0.01 3.47
C CYS A 74 1.22 0.09 2.62
N ALA A 75 0.10 -0.45 3.10
CA ALA A 75 -1.12 -0.53 2.33
C ALA A 75 -1.71 0.86 1.96
N PRO A 76 -1.87 1.82 2.91
CA PRO A 76 -2.38 3.15 2.59
C PRO A 76 -1.53 3.89 1.56
N VAL A 77 -0.20 3.82 1.68
CA VAL A 77 0.73 4.43 0.73
C VAL A 77 0.62 3.77 -0.64
N PHE A 78 0.55 2.44 -0.73
CA PHE A 78 0.38 1.77 -2.03
C PHE A 78 -0.92 2.16 -2.71
N VAL A 79 -2.03 2.20 -2.00
CA VAL A 79 -3.34 2.51 -2.58
C VAL A 79 -3.41 3.96 -3.04
N ILE A 80 -2.98 4.94 -2.21
CA ILE A 80 -2.99 6.37 -2.59
C ILE A 80 -2.07 6.63 -3.79
N LEU A 81 -0.85 6.05 -3.79
CA LEU A 81 0.10 6.18 -4.90
C LEU A 81 -0.39 5.47 -6.18
N THR A 82 -1.23 4.44 -6.06
CA THR A 82 -1.88 3.81 -7.21
C THR A 82 -2.87 4.77 -7.86
N GLY A 83 -3.69 5.48 -7.08
CA GLY A 83 -4.60 6.52 -7.56
C GLY A 83 -3.87 7.68 -8.24
N ILE A 84 -2.80 8.20 -7.61
CA ILE A 84 -1.94 9.24 -8.19
C ILE A 84 -1.33 8.77 -9.52
N SER A 85 -0.78 7.56 -9.55
CA SER A 85 -0.14 7.00 -10.74
C SER A 85 -1.13 6.74 -11.86
N ALA A 86 -2.36 6.34 -11.55
CA ALA A 86 -3.45 6.18 -12.51
C ALA A 86 -3.82 7.52 -13.16
N PHE A 87 -3.88 8.60 -12.37
CA PHE A 87 -4.11 9.95 -12.89
C PHE A 87 -2.97 10.37 -13.83
N LEU A 88 -1.71 10.21 -13.42
CA LEU A 88 -0.55 10.55 -14.24
C LEU A 88 -0.48 9.71 -15.54
N PHE A 89 -0.96 8.48 -15.52
CA PHE A 89 -1.10 7.66 -16.72
C PHE A 89 -2.17 8.25 -17.66
N ALA A 90 -3.32 8.64 -17.12
CA ALA A 90 -4.44 9.21 -17.86
C ALA A 90 -4.10 10.54 -18.58
N THR A 91 -3.11 11.31 -18.08
CA THR A 91 -2.66 12.54 -18.76
C THR A 91 -1.95 12.28 -20.10
N LYS A 92 -1.52 11.05 -20.35
CA LYS A 92 -0.75 10.66 -21.53
C LYS A 92 -1.51 9.70 -22.45
N HIS A 93 -2.70 9.26 -22.05
CA HIS A 93 -3.49 8.25 -22.73
C HIS A 93 -4.96 8.66 -22.79
N THR A 94 -5.67 8.12 -23.75
CA THR A 94 -7.12 8.30 -23.85
C THR A 94 -7.84 7.68 -22.65
N ARG A 95 -9.07 8.10 -22.41
CA ARG A 95 -9.91 7.51 -21.36
C ARG A 95 -10.13 6.01 -21.57
N ALA A 96 -10.32 5.57 -22.80
CA ALA A 96 -10.49 4.16 -23.14
C ALA A 96 -9.24 3.33 -22.83
N GLU A 97 -8.06 3.82 -23.22
CA GLU A 97 -6.78 3.17 -22.90
C GLU A 97 -6.52 3.12 -21.39
N THR A 98 -6.84 4.20 -20.69
CA THR A 98 -6.70 4.28 -19.22
C THR A 98 -7.61 3.26 -18.54
N ARG A 99 -8.88 3.16 -18.95
CA ARG A 99 -9.81 2.13 -18.45
C ARG A 99 -9.27 0.72 -18.70
N ALA A 100 -8.89 0.45 -19.94
CA ALA A 100 -8.38 -0.87 -20.32
C ALA A 100 -7.11 -1.24 -19.52
N PHE A 101 -6.21 -0.28 -19.32
CA PHE A 101 -5.00 -0.48 -18.48
C PHE A 101 -5.36 -0.80 -17.03
N LEU A 102 -6.24 0.00 -16.40
CA LEU A 102 -6.64 -0.19 -15.01
C LEU A 102 -7.34 -1.53 -14.79
N VAL A 103 -8.28 -1.89 -15.68
CA VAL A 103 -8.98 -3.18 -15.60
C VAL A 103 -8.01 -4.35 -15.79
N LYS A 104 -7.18 -4.34 -16.83
CA LYS A 104 -6.20 -5.42 -17.09
C LYS A 104 -5.24 -5.58 -15.92
N ARG A 105 -4.69 -4.47 -15.40
CA ARG A 105 -3.78 -4.53 -14.25
C ARG A 105 -4.50 -5.00 -12.98
N GLY A 106 -5.72 -4.53 -12.74
CA GLY A 106 -6.54 -4.99 -11.62
C GLY A 106 -6.77 -6.50 -11.66
N LEU A 107 -7.17 -7.04 -12.82
CA LEU A 107 -7.37 -8.47 -13.00
C LEU A 107 -6.07 -9.28 -12.83
N VAL A 108 -4.93 -8.78 -13.32
CA VAL A 108 -3.62 -9.42 -13.09
C VAL A 108 -3.28 -9.49 -11.62
N LEU A 109 -3.49 -8.40 -10.85
CA LEU A 109 -3.24 -8.39 -9.41
C LEU A 109 -4.14 -9.38 -8.67
N MET A 110 -5.44 -9.43 -9.01
CA MET A 110 -6.38 -10.39 -8.42
C MET A 110 -5.99 -11.84 -8.75
N ALA A 111 -5.59 -12.11 -9.99
CA ALA A 111 -5.12 -13.43 -10.39
C ALA A 111 -3.83 -13.85 -9.67
N LEU A 112 -2.87 -12.92 -9.50
CA LEU A 112 -1.65 -13.19 -8.72
C LEU A 112 -1.94 -13.49 -7.26
N GLU A 113 -2.91 -12.82 -6.63
CA GLU A 113 -3.31 -13.13 -5.25
C GLU A 113 -3.91 -14.54 -5.14
N VAL A 114 -4.87 -14.85 -6.02
CA VAL A 114 -5.63 -16.10 -5.95
C VAL A 114 -4.77 -17.30 -6.37
N PHE A 115 -4.08 -17.21 -7.50
CA PHE A 115 -3.41 -18.37 -8.12
C PHE A 115 -1.92 -18.50 -7.76
N TYR A 116 -1.30 -17.48 -7.21
CA TYR A 116 0.11 -17.54 -6.85
C TYR A 116 0.35 -17.37 -5.35
N LEU A 117 -0.12 -16.29 -4.73
CA LEU A 117 0.18 -16.00 -3.33
C LEU A 117 -0.59 -16.89 -2.37
N SER A 118 -1.87 -17.15 -2.63
CA SER A 118 -2.64 -18.08 -1.80
C SER A 118 -2.00 -19.48 -1.82
N GLU A 119 -1.57 -19.95 -3.01
CA GLU A 119 -0.90 -21.24 -3.15
C GLU A 119 0.50 -21.26 -2.52
N LEU A 120 1.28 -20.18 -2.68
CA LEU A 120 2.62 -20.05 -2.14
C LEU A 120 2.63 -20.14 -0.60
N TYR A 121 1.67 -19.50 0.06
CA TYR A 121 1.61 -19.43 1.53
C TYR A 121 0.85 -20.58 2.18
N TRP A 122 -0.25 -21.01 1.56
CA TRP A 122 -1.19 -21.94 2.19
C TRP A 122 -1.20 -23.32 1.53
N GLY A 123 -0.62 -23.43 0.32
CA GLY A 123 -0.51 -24.65 -0.47
C GLY A 123 -1.78 -25.00 -1.24
N ILE A 124 -1.60 -25.75 -2.32
CA ILE A 124 -2.66 -26.17 -3.25
C ILE A 124 -3.78 -26.97 -2.55
N ALA A 125 -3.46 -27.64 -1.46
CA ALA A 125 -4.43 -28.42 -0.69
C ALA A 125 -5.28 -27.56 0.27
N SER A 126 -4.96 -26.26 0.44
CA SER A 126 -5.75 -25.39 1.30
C SER A 126 -7.08 -25.00 0.63
N PRO A 127 -8.22 -25.21 1.28
CA PRO A 127 -9.49 -24.78 0.76
C PRO A 127 -9.73 -23.26 0.87
N THR A 128 -8.72 -22.49 1.33
CA THR A 128 -8.89 -21.07 1.65
C THR A 128 -8.27 -20.16 0.60
N LEU A 129 -9.09 -19.34 -0.04
CA LEU A 129 -8.68 -18.22 -0.88
C LEU A 129 -8.51 -16.98 -0.01
N TRP A 130 -7.31 -16.46 0.06
CA TRP A 130 -7.00 -15.28 0.86
C TRP A 130 -7.13 -14.01 0.02
N LEU A 131 -8.16 -13.20 0.29
CA LEU A 131 -8.40 -11.93 -0.39
C LEU A 131 -7.62 -10.83 0.35
N GLN A 132 -6.32 -10.69 0.01
CA GLN A 132 -5.41 -9.79 0.70
C GLN A 132 -5.18 -8.47 -0.07
N VAL A 133 -4.05 -7.81 0.21
CA VAL A 133 -3.80 -6.42 -0.22
C VAL A 133 -3.77 -6.24 -1.73
N ILE A 134 -3.13 -7.13 -2.51
CA ILE A 134 -3.05 -6.92 -3.96
C ILE A 134 -4.37 -7.24 -4.67
N TRP A 135 -5.16 -8.18 -4.13
CA TRP A 135 -6.54 -8.38 -4.57
C TRP A 135 -7.37 -7.10 -4.35
N CYS A 136 -7.29 -6.52 -3.14
CA CYS A 136 -7.98 -5.27 -2.81
C CYS A 136 -7.55 -4.11 -3.73
N ILE A 137 -6.24 -3.93 -3.98
CA ILE A 137 -5.73 -2.92 -4.92
C ILE A 137 -6.29 -3.18 -6.33
N GLY A 138 -6.33 -4.45 -6.75
CA GLY A 138 -6.87 -4.85 -8.05
C GLY A 138 -8.32 -4.43 -8.22
N VAL A 139 -9.17 -4.72 -7.23
CA VAL A 139 -10.58 -4.29 -7.23
C VAL A 139 -10.71 -2.77 -7.20
N CYS A 140 -9.95 -2.08 -6.35
CA CYS A 140 -9.95 -0.61 -6.31
C CYS A 140 -9.58 0.01 -7.67
N MET A 141 -8.64 -0.59 -8.42
CA MET A 141 -8.30 -0.15 -9.78
C MET A 141 -9.47 -0.35 -10.75
N ILE A 142 -10.20 -1.46 -10.67
CA ILE A 142 -11.38 -1.72 -11.50
C ILE A 142 -12.50 -0.72 -11.17
N VAL A 143 -12.76 -0.47 -9.89
CA VAL A 143 -13.73 0.55 -9.45
C VAL A 143 -13.33 1.93 -9.96
N LEU A 144 -12.06 2.31 -9.84
CA LEU A 144 -11.57 3.57 -10.39
C LEU A 144 -11.77 3.63 -11.92
N ALA A 145 -11.51 2.52 -12.65
CA ALA A 145 -11.71 2.45 -14.10
C ALA A 145 -13.15 2.72 -14.53
N THR A 146 -14.14 2.28 -13.75
CA THR A 146 -15.56 2.61 -14.01
C THR A 146 -15.85 4.09 -13.73
N ALA A 147 -15.21 4.65 -12.71
CA ALA A 147 -15.48 5.98 -12.19
C ALA A 147 -14.76 7.14 -12.90
N ILE A 148 -13.65 6.91 -13.65
CA ILE A 148 -12.84 7.98 -14.30
C ILE A 148 -13.62 8.81 -15.34
N GLY A 149 -14.86 8.45 -15.64
CA GLY A 149 -15.78 9.29 -16.45
C GLY A 149 -16.34 10.48 -15.72
N LEU A 150 -16.39 10.41 -14.39
CA LEU A 150 -16.93 11.45 -13.54
C LEU A 150 -15.93 12.61 -13.36
N PRO A 151 -16.43 13.82 -13.05
CA PRO A 151 -15.57 14.95 -12.73
C PRO A 151 -14.63 14.62 -11.56
N ARG A 152 -13.36 15.00 -11.69
CA ARG A 152 -12.34 14.77 -10.66
C ARG A 152 -12.75 15.24 -9.26
N ARG A 153 -13.44 16.40 -9.17
CA ARG A 153 -13.93 16.95 -7.88
C ARG A 153 -14.96 16.02 -7.24
N VAL A 154 -15.81 15.38 -8.03
CA VAL A 154 -16.79 14.40 -7.54
C VAL A 154 -16.09 13.16 -7.00
N LEU A 155 -15.07 12.64 -7.70
CA LEU A 155 -14.30 11.52 -7.23
C LEU A 155 -13.54 11.81 -5.92
N LEU A 156 -12.94 13.02 -5.83
CA LEU A 156 -12.28 13.44 -4.60
C LEU A 156 -13.28 13.57 -3.43
N ALA A 157 -14.43 14.20 -3.67
CA ALA A 157 -15.48 14.33 -2.64
C ALA A 157 -16.02 12.96 -2.20
N ALA A 158 -16.30 12.06 -3.16
CA ALA A 158 -16.73 10.70 -2.86
C ALA A 158 -15.68 9.93 -2.03
N GLY A 159 -14.39 10.06 -2.42
CA GLY A 159 -13.30 9.46 -1.66
C GLY A 159 -13.23 9.97 -0.23
N LEU A 160 -13.37 11.28 -0.02
CA LEU A 160 -13.38 11.89 1.31
C LEU A 160 -14.60 11.45 2.14
N VAL A 161 -15.80 11.43 1.54
CA VAL A 161 -17.02 10.96 2.22
C VAL A 161 -16.87 9.50 2.64
N ILE A 162 -16.34 8.64 1.78
CA ILE A 162 -16.10 7.24 2.11
C ILE A 162 -15.09 7.14 3.26
N VAL A 163 -13.92 7.76 3.15
CA VAL A 163 -12.85 7.66 4.17
C VAL A 163 -13.30 8.23 5.51
N CYS A 164 -14.03 9.35 5.52
CA CYS A 164 -14.47 9.96 6.76
C CYS A 164 -15.72 9.29 7.37
N GLY A 165 -16.56 8.66 6.54
CA GLY A 165 -17.88 8.18 6.97
C GLY A 165 -18.01 6.67 7.14
N HIS A 166 -17.09 5.85 6.59
CA HIS A 166 -17.28 4.39 6.60
C HIS A 166 -17.36 3.78 8.01
N ASN A 167 -16.70 4.37 9.02
CA ASN A 167 -16.81 3.87 10.40
C ASN A 167 -18.23 4.03 11.01
N LEU A 168 -19.10 4.86 10.45
CA LEU A 168 -20.52 4.90 10.85
C LEU A 168 -21.23 3.57 10.51
N LEU A 169 -20.67 2.80 9.58
CA LEU A 169 -21.19 1.53 9.14
C LEU A 169 -20.73 0.35 10.01
N ASP A 170 -19.78 0.55 10.93
CA ASP A 170 -19.25 -0.49 11.82
C ASP A 170 -20.32 -1.13 12.72
N VAL A 171 -21.42 -0.42 12.94
CA VAL A 171 -22.61 -0.92 13.69
C VAL A 171 -23.36 -2.02 12.94
N VAL A 172 -23.19 -2.11 11.61
CA VAL A 172 -23.85 -3.10 10.76
C VAL A 172 -22.99 -4.36 10.70
N GLN A 173 -23.41 -5.40 11.40
CA GLN A 173 -22.75 -6.71 11.40
C GLN A 173 -23.71 -7.75 10.81
N LEU A 174 -23.31 -8.35 9.68
CA LEU A 174 -24.08 -9.40 9.00
C LEU A 174 -23.44 -10.76 9.27
N ARG A 175 -24.29 -11.81 9.32
CA ARG A 175 -23.85 -13.20 9.53
C ARG A 175 -24.01 -14.02 8.26
N SER A 176 -23.26 -15.10 8.17
CA SER A 176 -23.42 -16.05 7.07
C SER A 176 -24.88 -16.53 7.02
N GLY A 177 -25.50 -16.38 5.83
CA GLY A 177 -26.92 -16.64 5.61
C GLY A 177 -27.81 -15.39 5.54
N ASP A 178 -27.35 -14.25 6.04
CA ASP A 178 -28.10 -13.00 5.90
C ASP A 178 -28.09 -12.50 4.45
N ALA A 179 -29.17 -11.83 4.04
CA ALA A 179 -29.19 -11.12 2.78
C ALA A 179 -28.05 -10.09 2.74
N PHE A 180 -27.35 -10.01 1.62
CA PHE A 180 -26.20 -9.11 1.42
C PHE A 180 -24.95 -9.40 2.26
N PHE A 181 -24.87 -10.53 3.00
CA PHE A 181 -23.64 -10.90 3.73
C PHE A 181 -22.38 -10.89 2.84
N VAL A 182 -22.44 -11.56 1.69
CA VAL A 182 -21.28 -11.67 0.80
C VAL A 182 -20.77 -10.29 0.30
N PRO A 183 -21.62 -9.43 -0.29
CA PRO A 183 -21.15 -8.08 -0.66
C PRO A 183 -20.69 -7.25 0.53
N TRP A 184 -21.30 -7.40 1.70
CA TRP A 184 -20.91 -6.70 2.91
C TRP A 184 -19.56 -7.16 3.43
N ALA A 185 -19.30 -8.47 3.49
CA ALA A 185 -18.02 -9.05 3.86
C ALA A 185 -16.88 -8.62 2.90
N LEU A 186 -17.18 -8.43 1.61
CA LEU A 186 -16.20 -7.90 0.66
C LEU A 186 -15.95 -6.40 0.85
N LEU A 187 -17.00 -5.63 1.19
CA LEU A 187 -16.91 -4.17 1.26
C LEU A 187 -16.40 -3.66 2.61
N HIS A 188 -16.94 -4.17 3.72
CA HIS A 188 -16.75 -3.51 5.02
C HIS A 188 -16.43 -4.45 6.19
N GLN A 189 -16.85 -5.71 6.15
CA GLN A 189 -16.68 -6.65 7.26
C GLN A 189 -15.59 -7.70 6.94
N ARG A 190 -14.67 -7.94 7.87
CA ARG A 190 -13.71 -9.04 7.75
C ARG A 190 -14.37 -10.34 8.17
N ASP A 191 -14.52 -11.28 7.22
CA ASP A 191 -15.22 -12.55 7.46
C ASP A 191 -14.74 -13.68 6.54
N VAL A 192 -15.34 -14.84 6.67
CA VAL A 192 -15.12 -16.02 5.84
C VAL A 192 -16.39 -16.30 5.03
N ILE A 193 -16.26 -16.29 3.72
CA ILE A 193 -17.33 -16.55 2.77
C ILE A 193 -17.23 -18.01 2.30
N ALA A 194 -18.28 -18.81 2.51
CA ALA A 194 -18.36 -20.15 1.96
C ALA A 194 -18.52 -20.10 0.43
N LEU A 195 -17.74 -20.88 -0.28
CA LEU A 195 -17.74 -21.03 -1.72
C LEU A 195 -18.14 -22.46 -2.10
N PRO A 196 -18.56 -22.71 -3.36
CA PRO A 196 -18.80 -24.08 -3.86
C PRO A 196 -17.57 -25.00 -3.67
N PHE A 197 -17.83 -26.30 -3.66
CA PHE A 197 -16.81 -27.36 -3.57
C PHE A 197 -15.98 -27.36 -2.27
N GLY A 198 -16.51 -26.83 -1.17
CA GLY A 198 -15.83 -26.79 0.12
C GLY A 198 -14.73 -25.75 0.22
N LEU A 199 -14.61 -24.85 -0.76
CA LEU A 199 -13.73 -23.71 -0.70
C LEU A 199 -14.28 -22.62 0.21
N VAL A 200 -13.39 -21.79 0.76
CA VAL A 200 -13.76 -20.59 1.51
C VAL A 200 -12.93 -19.40 1.02
N ALA A 201 -13.54 -18.21 1.01
CA ALA A 201 -12.80 -16.96 0.77
C ALA A 201 -12.71 -16.17 2.08
N LYS A 202 -11.50 -15.79 2.49
CA LYS A 202 -11.27 -14.96 3.68
C LYS A 202 -11.03 -13.51 3.28
N THR A 203 -11.97 -12.64 3.64
CA THR A 203 -11.89 -11.20 3.35
C THR A 203 -10.97 -10.50 4.35
N THR A 204 -9.64 -10.51 4.07
CA THR A 204 -8.67 -9.86 4.95
C THR A 204 -8.66 -8.35 4.77
N TYR A 205 -8.95 -7.86 3.55
CA TYR A 205 -8.95 -6.44 3.19
C TYR A 205 -10.33 -6.00 2.65
N PRO A 206 -11.35 -5.75 3.51
CA PRO A 206 -12.60 -5.15 3.07
C PRO A 206 -12.37 -3.85 2.31
N MET A 207 -13.02 -3.68 1.15
CA MET A 207 -12.58 -2.73 0.11
C MET A 207 -13.04 -1.29 0.29
N LEU A 208 -14.11 -1.03 1.05
CA LEU A 208 -14.81 0.26 1.03
C LEU A 208 -13.88 1.44 1.31
N ALA A 209 -13.16 1.41 2.42
CA ALA A 209 -12.23 2.47 2.79
C ALA A 209 -11.09 2.63 1.76
N TRP A 210 -10.59 1.53 1.21
CA TRP A 210 -9.53 1.53 0.20
C TRP A 210 -9.99 2.12 -1.13
N ILE A 211 -11.26 1.91 -1.53
CA ILE A 211 -11.89 2.62 -2.65
C ILE A 211 -11.86 4.12 -2.39
N GLY A 212 -12.19 4.57 -1.19
CA GLY A 212 -12.06 5.97 -0.82
C GLY A 212 -10.64 6.50 -1.00
N VAL A 213 -9.64 5.76 -0.52
CA VAL A 213 -8.21 6.15 -0.61
C VAL A 213 -7.73 6.25 -2.06
N ILE A 214 -8.07 5.31 -2.95
CA ILE A 214 -7.64 5.38 -4.36
C ILE A 214 -8.31 6.55 -5.10
N LEU A 215 -9.59 6.86 -4.77
CA LEU A 215 -10.29 8.02 -5.32
C LEU A 215 -9.66 9.35 -4.88
N ILE A 216 -9.24 9.46 -3.61
CA ILE A 216 -8.47 10.61 -3.11
C ILE A 216 -7.15 10.72 -3.87
N GLY A 217 -6.43 9.60 -4.05
CA GLY A 217 -5.18 9.55 -4.82
C GLY A 217 -5.35 10.08 -6.25
N TRP A 218 -6.39 9.65 -6.95
CA TRP A 218 -6.78 10.19 -8.25
C TRP A 218 -7.09 11.70 -8.16
N GLY A 219 -7.86 12.08 -7.15
CA GLY A 219 -8.28 13.48 -6.93
C GLY A 219 -7.12 14.46 -6.74
N ILE A 220 -6.07 14.07 -6.03
CA ILE A 220 -4.87 14.88 -5.78
C ILE A 220 -3.79 14.70 -6.87
N GLY A 221 -4.00 13.81 -7.84
CA GLY A 221 -3.06 13.54 -8.94
C GLY A 221 -2.50 14.78 -9.65
N PRO A 222 -3.28 15.87 -9.89
CA PRO A 222 -2.76 17.12 -10.48
C PRO A 222 -1.64 17.79 -9.71
N TRP A 223 -1.48 17.51 -8.42
CA TRP A 223 -0.35 18.08 -7.66
C TRP A 223 1.00 17.59 -8.16
N PHE A 224 1.02 16.46 -8.87
CA PHE A 224 2.22 15.77 -9.35
C PHE A 224 2.49 15.98 -10.85
N LEU A 225 1.77 16.90 -11.49
CA LEU A 225 2.06 17.31 -12.86
C LEU A 225 3.39 18.07 -12.91
N GLY A 226 4.12 17.92 -14.04
CA GLY A 226 5.42 18.56 -14.22
C GLY A 226 5.40 20.09 -14.16
N GLU A 227 4.24 20.68 -14.43
CA GLU A 227 3.99 22.13 -14.38
C GLU A 227 3.90 22.67 -12.95
N VAL A 228 3.64 21.81 -11.96
CA VAL A 228 3.53 22.21 -10.55
C VAL A 228 4.92 22.32 -9.93
N PRO A 229 5.36 23.52 -9.49
CA PRO A 229 6.65 23.70 -8.84
C PRO A 229 6.80 22.79 -7.61
N THR A 230 7.98 22.22 -7.42
CA THR A 230 8.29 21.36 -6.27
C THR A 230 7.95 22.01 -4.92
N ARG A 231 8.22 23.33 -4.79
CA ARG A 231 7.89 24.09 -3.57
C ARG A 231 6.39 24.04 -3.25
N VAL A 232 5.53 24.22 -4.27
CA VAL A 232 4.07 24.19 -4.11
C VAL A 232 3.59 22.79 -3.76
N ARG A 233 4.14 21.75 -4.41
CA ARG A 233 3.84 20.36 -4.12
C ARG A 233 4.22 20.00 -2.69
N VAL A 234 5.43 20.34 -2.26
CA VAL A 234 5.91 20.12 -0.89
C VAL A 234 5.02 20.83 0.12
N GLN A 235 4.65 22.09 -0.13
CA GLN A 235 3.75 22.83 0.75
C GLN A 235 2.40 22.15 0.91
N ARG A 236 1.78 21.71 -0.20
CA ARG A 236 0.50 20.97 -0.17
C ARG A 236 0.59 19.66 0.61
N LEU A 237 1.66 18.91 0.41
CA LEU A 237 1.91 17.65 1.11
C LEU A 237 2.13 17.88 2.61
N VAL A 238 2.91 18.89 3.00
CA VAL A 238 3.16 19.24 4.40
C VAL A 238 1.87 19.70 5.08
N VAL A 239 1.14 20.65 4.46
CA VAL A 239 -0.13 21.15 5.03
C VAL A 239 -1.15 20.02 5.16
N GLY A 240 -1.33 19.21 4.10
CA GLY A 240 -2.25 18.06 4.14
C GLY A 240 -1.82 17.01 5.16
N GLY A 241 -0.53 16.68 5.21
CA GLY A 241 0.00 15.71 6.18
C GLY A 241 -0.16 16.18 7.63
N CYS A 242 0.19 17.43 7.93
CA CYS A 242 0.00 18.02 9.26
C CYS A 242 -1.49 18.10 9.64
N ALA A 243 -2.37 18.46 8.71
CA ALA A 243 -3.81 18.51 8.95
C ALA A 243 -4.38 17.12 9.28
N MET A 244 -3.95 16.06 8.55
CA MET A 244 -4.35 14.69 8.85
C MET A 244 -3.85 14.23 10.22
N LEU A 245 -2.60 14.53 10.58
CA LEU A 245 -2.05 14.17 11.89
C LEU A 245 -2.71 14.96 13.03
N ALA A 246 -3.01 16.24 12.82
CA ALA A 246 -3.76 17.04 13.80
C ALA A 246 -5.18 16.49 13.99
N ALA A 247 -5.87 16.12 12.91
CA ALA A 247 -7.19 15.48 12.97
C ALA A 247 -7.11 14.11 13.69
N PHE A 248 -6.07 13.31 13.41
CA PHE A 248 -5.81 12.06 14.13
C PHE A 248 -5.70 12.29 15.63
N VAL A 249 -4.82 13.22 16.05
CA VAL A 249 -4.61 13.50 17.49
C VAL A 249 -5.91 13.99 18.14
N LEU A 250 -6.61 14.94 17.49
CA LEU A 250 -7.86 15.48 18.01
C LEU A 250 -8.93 14.39 18.19
N LEU A 251 -9.22 13.61 17.15
CA LEU A 251 -10.22 12.55 17.21
C LEU A 251 -9.81 11.44 18.19
N ARG A 252 -8.52 11.12 18.27
CA ARG A 252 -8.01 10.12 19.21
C ARG A 252 -8.14 10.56 20.66
N LEU A 253 -7.91 11.85 20.95
CA LEU A 253 -8.12 12.42 22.29
C LEU A 253 -9.60 12.50 22.67
N LEU A 254 -10.49 12.80 21.71
CA LEU A 254 -11.94 12.79 21.93
C LEU A 254 -12.48 11.37 22.15
N ASN A 255 -11.79 10.34 21.66
CA ASN A 255 -12.07 8.93 21.89
C ASN A 255 -13.49 8.48 21.53
N GLY A 256 -14.15 9.18 20.59
CA GLY A 256 -15.56 9.01 20.28
C GLY A 256 -15.87 8.46 18.88
N TYR A 257 -14.93 8.56 17.93
CA TYR A 257 -15.16 8.17 16.54
C TYR A 257 -13.87 7.76 15.83
N GLY A 258 -13.99 6.81 14.93
CA GLY A 258 -12.96 6.45 13.95
C GLY A 258 -12.07 5.27 14.35
N ASP A 259 -12.17 4.78 15.57
CA ASP A 259 -11.55 3.53 16.05
C ASP A 259 -12.04 3.18 17.46
N ALA A 260 -11.67 2.00 17.97
CA ALA A 260 -11.87 1.62 19.35
C ALA A 260 -11.14 2.58 20.31
N PRO A 261 -11.73 2.88 21.49
CA PRO A 261 -11.13 3.78 22.49
C PRO A 261 -9.75 3.31 22.94
N TRP A 262 -8.80 4.24 23.10
CA TRP A 262 -7.54 3.96 23.76
C TRP A 262 -7.71 4.05 25.28
N PHE A 263 -6.77 3.46 26.02
CA PHE A 263 -6.81 3.37 27.46
C PHE A 263 -5.47 3.73 28.10
N VAL A 264 -5.52 4.21 29.33
CA VAL A 264 -4.34 4.49 30.16
C VAL A 264 -4.01 3.26 30.99
N VAL A 265 -2.74 2.89 31.04
CA VAL A 265 -2.23 1.81 31.88
C VAL A 265 -1.52 2.46 33.08
N ALA A 266 -1.99 2.19 34.29
CA ALA A 266 -1.34 2.66 35.49
C ALA A 266 0.10 2.15 35.55
N ASP A 267 1.05 3.04 35.85
CA ASP A 267 2.50 2.77 35.89
C ASP A 267 3.11 2.20 34.60
N GLY A 268 2.40 2.35 33.46
CA GLY A 268 2.80 1.82 32.16
C GLY A 268 2.77 2.88 31.03
N THR A 269 3.66 3.89 31.09
CA THR A 269 3.73 4.95 30.05
C THR A 269 3.93 4.41 28.63
N MET A 270 4.77 3.38 28.47
CA MET A 270 4.98 2.72 27.18
C MET A 270 3.70 2.04 26.68
N CYS A 271 3.03 1.25 27.53
CA CYS A 271 1.78 0.58 27.16
C CYS A 271 0.66 1.60 26.87
N THR A 272 0.60 2.71 27.60
CA THR A 272 -0.32 3.82 27.32
C THR A 272 -0.05 4.44 25.96
N ALA A 273 1.21 4.73 25.62
CA ALA A 273 1.59 5.23 24.31
C ALA A 273 1.27 4.20 23.19
N MET A 274 1.56 2.93 23.41
CA MET A 274 1.18 1.86 22.49
C MET A 274 -0.34 1.78 22.30
N SER A 275 -1.13 1.90 23.36
CA SER A 275 -2.59 1.94 23.27
C SER A 275 -3.10 3.12 22.44
N PHE A 276 -2.48 4.29 22.58
CA PHE A 276 -2.84 5.47 21.79
C PHE A 276 -2.66 5.28 20.29
N PHE A 277 -1.62 4.53 19.85
CA PHE A 277 -1.35 4.23 18.46
C PHE A 277 -1.83 2.83 18.02
N ALA A 278 -2.51 2.07 18.86
CA ALA A 278 -3.11 0.79 18.50
C ALA A 278 -4.39 1.05 17.71
N LEU A 279 -4.30 0.91 16.39
CA LEU A 279 -5.35 1.25 15.44
C LEU A 279 -5.74 0.03 14.61
N THR A 280 -7.03 -0.05 14.30
CA THR A 280 -7.61 -1.13 13.50
C THR A 280 -7.22 -0.99 12.03
N LYS A 281 -6.61 -2.04 11.48
CA LYS A 281 -6.16 -2.11 10.10
C LYS A 281 -7.13 -2.85 9.18
N TYR A 282 -7.98 -3.73 9.73
CA TYR A 282 -8.83 -4.63 8.96
C TYR A 282 -10.28 -4.70 9.46
N PRO A 283 -11.21 -3.92 8.89
CA PRO A 283 -11.05 -2.84 7.91
C PRO A 283 -10.26 -1.67 8.48
N PRO A 284 -9.59 -0.86 7.64
CA PRO A 284 -8.81 0.26 8.16
C PRO A 284 -9.74 1.33 8.74
N SER A 285 -9.50 1.72 9.98
CA SER A 285 -10.24 2.79 10.64
C SER A 285 -9.88 4.17 10.07
N LEU A 286 -10.74 5.18 10.27
CA LEU A 286 -10.42 6.57 9.93
C LEU A 286 -9.12 7.04 10.59
N LEU A 287 -8.95 6.71 11.89
CA LEU A 287 -7.75 7.09 12.64
C LEU A 287 -6.48 6.43 12.07
N PHE A 288 -6.57 5.16 11.68
CA PHE A 288 -5.50 4.46 10.97
C PHE A 288 -5.13 5.15 9.66
N LEU A 289 -6.12 5.55 8.85
CA LEU A 289 -5.88 6.24 7.58
C LEU A 289 -5.32 7.65 7.79
N LEU A 290 -5.80 8.41 8.77
CA LEU A 290 -5.28 9.75 9.08
C LEU A 290 -3.81 9.70 9.52
N LEU A 291 -3.45 8.77 10.40
CA LEU A 291 -2.06 8.59 10.85
C LEU A 291 -1.15 8.18 9.68
N THR A 292 -1.52 7.13 8.98
CA THR A 292 -0.64 6.53 7.96
C THR A 292 -0.52 7.38 6.70
N LEU A 293 -1.62 7.96 6.20
CA LEU A 293 -1.58 8.87 5.05
C LEU A 293 -0.95 10.22 5.41
N GLY A 294 -1.14 10.70 6.65
CA GLY A 294 -0.46 11.88 7.16
C GLY A 294 1.05 11.71 7.17
N CYS A 295 1.55 10.63 7.78
CA CYS A 295 2.98 10.27 7.74
C CYS A 295 3.46 10.06 6.30
N GLY A 296 2.68 9.36 5.46
CA GLY A 296 3.01 9.13 4.05
C GLY A 296 3.18 10.44 3.26
N ALA A 297 2.31 11.43 3.49
CA ALA A 297 2.41 12.75 2.86
C ALA A 297 3.67 13.51 3.28
N LEU A 298 4.02 13.48 4.59
CA LEU A 298 5.25 14.11 5.08
C LEU A 298 6.52 13.42 4.56
N LEU A 299 6.53 12.09 4.51
CA LEU A 299 7.63 11.32 3.90
C LEU A 299 7.77 11.63 2.41
N LEU A 300 6.66 11.76 1.68
CA LEU A 300 6.70 12.15 0.28
C LEU A 300 7.25 13.57 0.09
N ALA A 301 6.85 14.51 0.95
CA ALA A 301 7.41 15.87 0.96
C ALA A 301 8.91 15.88 1.27
N MET A 302 9.35 15.03 2.17
CA MET A 302 10.78 14.81 2.48
C MET A 302 11.54 14.31 1.24
N PHE A 303 11.04 13.26 0.56
CA PHE A 303 11.67 12.73 -0.64
C PHE A 303 11.67 13.72 -1.83
N GLU A 304 10.65 14.60 -1.92
CA GLU A 304 10.65 15.71 -2.89
C GLU A 304 11.82 16.70 -2.64
N ARG A 305 12.13 16.97 -1.37
CA ARG A 305 13.26 17.85 -0.99
C ARG A 305 14.61 17.14 -1.14
N LEU A 306 14.66 15.85 -0.81
CA LEU A 306 15.87 15.01 -0.84
C LEU A 306 15.99 14.23 -2.15
N ASN A 307 15.46 14.73 -3.26
CA ASN A 307 15.38 14.02 -4.53
C ASN A 307 16.74 13.55 -5.06
N GLU A 308 17.82 14.30 -4.80
CA GLU A 308 19.18 13.97 -5.23
C GLU A 308 19.98 13.13 -4.21
N ALA A 309 19.42 12.84 -3.03
CA ALA A 309 20.10 12.06 -2.02
C ALA A 309 20.28 10.59 -2.47
N LYS A 310 21.45 10.01 -2.13
CA LYS A 310 21.78 8.61 -2.44
C LYS A 310 20.74 7.63 -1.89
N LEU A 311 20.24 7.89 -0.68
CA LEU A 311 19.19 7.07 -0.05
C LEU A 311 17.89 7.12 -0.87
N THR A 312 17.46 8.31 -1.32
CA THR A 312 16.28 8.47 -2.18
C THR A 312 16.46 7.69 -3.49
N ALA A 313 17.64 7.73 -4.09
CA ALA A 313 17.95 6.96 -5.30
C ALA A 313 17.92 5.44 -5.05
N ALA A 314 18.48 4.96 -3.94
CA ALA A 314 18.47 3.54 -3.59
C ALA A 314 17.05 3.02 -3.34
N LEU A 315 16.25 3.76 -2.57
CA LEU A 315 14.85 3.42 -2.32
C LEU A 315 14.01 3.43 -3.61
N ALA A 316 14.26 4.38 -4.51
CA ALA A 316 13.58 4.47 -5.80
C ALA A 316 13.80 3.25 -6.69
N VAL A 317 14.86 2.47 -6.49
CA VAL A 317 15.09 1.20 -7.19
C VAL A 317 14.01 0.17 -6.78
N PHE A 318 13.78 -0.02 -5.49
CA PHE A 318 12.69 -0.90 -5.00
C PHE A 318 11.33 -0.45 -5.53
N GLY A 319 11.02 0.84 -5.43
CA GLY A 319 9.77 1.41 -5.92
C GLY A 319 9.64 1.43 -7.44
N GLY A 320 10.73 1.19 -8.16
CA GLY A 320 10.78 1.06 -9.62
C GLY A 320 10.15 -0.23 -10.15
N ALA A 321 10.24 -1.30 -9.36
CA ALA A 321 9.71 -2.62 -9.67
C ALA A 321 8.96 -3.22 -8.46
N PRO A 322 7.92 -2.54 -7.94
CA PRO A 322 7.33 -2.92 -6.66
C PRO A 322 6.67 -4.29 -6.71
N MET A 323 5.98 -4.63 -7.79
CA MET A 323 5.32 -5.94 -7.92
C MET A 323 6.32 -7.08 -8.04
N PHE A 324 7.42 -6.88 -8.77
CA PHE A 324 8.50 -7.86 -8.82
C PHE A 324 9.09 -8.09 -7.43
N PHE A 325 9.46 -7.02 -6.69
CA PHE A 325 9.97 -7.16 -5.34
C PHE A 325 8.96 -7.86 -4.43
N TYR A 326 7.66 -7.50 -4.53
CA TYR A 326 6.61 -8.10 -3.72
C TYR A 326 6.56 -9.62 -3.89
N LEU A 327 6.47 -10.11 -5.12
CA LEU A 327 6.43 -11.54 -5.40
C LEU A 327 7.75 -12.23 -5.05
N PHE A 328 8.87 -11.59 -5.41
CA PHE A 328 10.20 -12.17 -5.25
C PHE A 328 10.57 -12.37 -3.78
N HIS A 329 10.40 -11.33 -2.92
CA HIS A 329 10.76 -11.50 -1.50
C HIS A 329 9.86 -12.51 -0.79
N LEU A 330 8.56 -12.55 -1.10
CA LEU A 330 7.66 -13.56 -0.53
C LEU A 330 8.08 -14.98 -0.92
N THR A 331 8.46 -15.19 -2.18
CA THR A 331 8.98 -16.47 -2.67
C THR A 331 10.27 -16.84 -1.94
N VAL A 332 11.22 -15.90 -1.82
CA VAL A 332 12.48 -16.12 -1.11
C VAL A 332 12.23 -16.47 0.35
N LEU A 333 11.37 -15.73 1.05
CA LEU A 333 11.02 -16.01 2.44
C LEU A 333 10.42 -17.40 2.61
N ARG A 334 9.55 -17.82 1.69
CA ARG A 334 8.93 -19.14 1.73
C ARG A 334 9.94 -20.26 1.47
N LEU A 335 10.84 -20.08 0.51
CA LEU A 335 11.94 -21.03 0.25
C LEU A 335 12.86 -21.15 1.46
N LEU A 336 13.27 -20.03 2.06
CA LEU A 336 14.09 -20.02 3.27
C LEU A 336 13.37 -20.71 4.45
N TYR A 337 12.07 -20.48 4.61
CA TYR A 337 11.26 -21.16 5.63
C TYR A 337 11.26 -22.68 5.44
N HIS A 338 11.00 -23.16 4.23
CA HIS A 338 10.99 -24.60 3.97
C HIS A 338 12.38 -25.24 4.13
N SER A 339 13.43 -24.52 3.73
CA SER A 339 14.81 -24.96 3.95
C SER A 339 15.13 -25.07 5.44
N ALA A 340 14.76 -24.06 6.22
CA ALA A 340 14.94 -24.06 7.67
C ALA A 340 14.13 -25.19 8.35
N PHE A 341 12.88 -25.36 7.94
CA PHE A 341 12.03 -26.43 8.46
C PHE A 341 12.58 -27.83 8.12
N ALA A 342 13.14 -28.02 6.92
CA ALA A 342 13.76 -29.29 6.52
C ALA A 342 15.02 -29.60 7.32
N ILE A 343 15.80 -28.57 7.71
CA ILE A 343 17.07 -28.75 8.45
C ILE A 343 16.82 -28.91 9.95
N TRP A 344 15.98 -28.11 10.55
CA TRP A 344 15.78 -28.02 12.01
C TRP A 344 14.43 -28.55 12.49
N GLY A 345 13.51 -28.88 11.58
CA GLY A 345 12.17 -29.36 11.94
C GLY A 345 11.28 -28.30 12.55
N ALA A 346 10.21 -28.74 13.21
CA ALA A 346 9.30 -27.88 13.95
C ALA A 346 9.94 -27.49 15.30
N THR A 347 10.06 -26.17 15.53
CA THR A 347 10.64 -25.62 16.78
C THR A 347 9.59 -25.01 17.69
N HIS A 348 8.41 -24.64 17.15
CA HIS A 348 7.29 -24.04 17.88
C HIS A 348 5.97 -24.71 17.44
N GLY A 349 5.51 -25.70 18.20
CA GLY A 349 4.34 -26.51 17.84
C GLY A 349 4.56 -27.27 16.54
N ALA A 350 3.71 -27.09 15.54
CA ALA A 350 3.82 -27.72 14.23
C ALA A 350 4.61 -26.87 13.21
N THR A 351 5.16 -25.73 13.61
CA THR A 351 5.84 -24.77 12.72
C THR A 351 7.30 -24.58 13.09
N PHE A 352 8.12 -24.20 12.11
CA PHE A 352 9.44 -23.63 12.38
C PHE A 352 9.27 -22.17 12.80
N GLY A 353 10.02 -21.73 13.80
CA GLY A 353 10.07 -20.34 14.23
C GLY A 353 11.38 -20.06 14.96
N VAL A 354 11.78 -18.78 14.98
CA VAL A 354 12.93 -18.33 15.75
C VAL A 354 12.49 -17.96 17.17
N SER A 355 13.35 -18.23 18.17
CA SER A 355 13.04 -18.06 19.58
C SER A 355 12.99 -16.60 20.05
N ASP A 356 13.69 -15.69 19.36
CA ASP A 356 13.79 -14.28 19.73
C ASP A 356 13.56 -13.37 18.53
N TYR A 357 12.90 -12.24 18.76
CA TYR A 357 12.60 -11.25 17.72
C TYR A 357 13.87 -10.60 17.11
N GLY A 358 14.97 -10.59 17.85
CA GLY A 358 16.27 -10.13 17.35
C GLY A 358 16.75 -10.90 16.11
N TRP A 359 16.43 -12.19 16.01
CA TRP A 359 16.71 -12.99 14.80
C TRP A 359 15.92 -12.50 13.60
N VAL A 360 14.65 -12.07 13.79
CA VAL A 360 13.86 -11.46 12.71
C VAL A 360 14.54 -10.19 12.21
N LEU A 361 15.01 -9.33 13.12
CA LEU A 361 15.73 -8.10 12.78
C LEU A 361 17.07 -8.39 12.09
N ALA A 362 17.82 -9.41 12.56
CA ALA A 362 19.08 -9.82 11.93
C ALA A 362 18.87 -10.30 10.48
N TRP A 363 17.90 -11.18 10.27
CA TRP A 363 17.52 -11.65 8.92
C TRP A 363 16.96 -10.52 8.05
N TYR A 364 16.20 -9.61 8.61
CA TYR A 364 15.74 -8.41 7.90
C TYR A 364 16.92 -7.61 7.35
N ALA A 365 17.90 -7.28 8.18
CA ALA A 365 19.10 -6.56 7.77
C ALA A 365 19.91 -7.34 6.71
N ALA A 366 20.06 -8.65 6.91
CA ALA A 366 20.82 -9.52 6.00
C ALA A 366 20.17 -9.65 4.61
N LEU A 367 18.83 -9.62 4.51
CA LEU A 367 18.12 -9.83 3.26
C LEU A 367 17.96 -8.57 2.40
N ILE A 368 18.13 -7.37 2.94
CA ILE A 368 17.98 -6.12 2.18
C ILE A 368 18.86 -6.11 0.93
N VAL A 369 20.15 -6.41 1.09
CA VAL A 369 21.13 -6.35 -0.02
C VAL A 369 20.88 -7.48 -1.05
N PRO A 370 20.74 -8.76 -0.67
CA PRO A 370 20.42 -9.83 -1.61
C PRO A 370 19.13 -9.60 -2.41
N LEU A 371 18.11 -8.99 -1.81
CA LEU A 371 16.86 -8.68 -2.50
C LEU A 371 16.95 -7.41 -3.36
N TYR A 372 17.85 -6.47 -3.00
CA TYR A 372 18.08 -5.26 -3.79
C TYR A 372 18.64 -5.56 -5.18
N LEU A 373 19.61 -6.47 -5.28
CA LEU A 373 20.34 -6.74 -6.53
C LEU A 373 19.43 -7.25 -7.66
N PRO A 374 18.60 -8.30 -7.47
CA PRO A 374 17.64 -8.75 -8.48
C PRO A 374 16.59 -7.70 -8.80
N THR A 375 16.14 -6.95 -7.79
CA THR A 375 15.17 -5.86 -7.99
C THR A 375 15.75 -4.75 -8.85
N ALA A 376 17.00 -4.37 -8.63
CA ALA A 376 17.72 -3.38 -9.44
C ALA A 376 17.92 -3.86 -10.87
N TRP A 377 18.23 -5.15 -11.05
CA TRP A 377 18.33 -5.76 -12.37
C TRP A 377 16.98 -5.71 -13.10
N PHE A 378 15.90 -6.14 -12.44
CA PHE A 378 14.57 -6.13 -13.05
C PHE A 378 14.06 -4.72 -13.35
N ALA A 379 14.29 -3.75 -12.46
CA ALA A 379 13.94 -2.35 -12.69
C ALA A 379 14.66 -1.79 -13.94
N ARG A 380 15.94 -2.12 -14.14
CA ARG A 380 16.72 -1.78 -15.37
C ARG A 380 16.18 -2.47 -16.60
N LEU A 381 15.85 -3.78 -16.49
CA LEU A 381 15.23 -4.54 -17.57
C LEU A 381 13.92 -3.91 -18.02
N LYS A 382 13.03 -3.61 -17.06
CA LYS A 382 11.74 -2.96 -17.32
C LYS A 382 11.90 -1.57 -17.97
N ALA A 383 12.92 -0.81 -17.61
CA ALA A 383 13.20 0.49 -18.20
C ALA A 383 13.70 0.39 -19.64
N ARG A 384 14.49 -0.66 -19.97
CA ARG A 384 15.09 -0.91 -21.30
C ARG A 384 14.12 -1.59 -22.27
N ARG A 385 13.35 -2.57 -21.77
CA ARG A 385 12.50 -3.44 -22.60
C ARG A 385 11.03 -3.01 -22.55
N ARG A 386 10.77 -1.79 -23.04
CA ARG A 386 9.39 -1.26 -23.14
C ARG A 386 8.57 -1.93 -24.25
N ASP A 387 9.22 -2.68 -25.15
CA ASP A 387 8.63 -3.54 -26.18
C ASP A 387 7.85 -4.71 -25.59
N ILE A 388 8.23 -5.18 -24.39
CA ILE A 388 7.58 -6.32 -23.73
C ILE A 388 6.33 -5.83 -22.98
N ALA A 389 5.16 -6.08 -23.58
CA ALA A 389 3.88 -5.53 -23.14
C ALA A 389 3.47 -5.94 -21.71
N TRP A 390 3.81 -7.14 -21.24
CA TRP A 390 3.43 -7.61 -19.90
C TRP A 390 4.26 -7.00 -18.77
N LEU A 391 5.51 -6.55 -19.03
CA LEU A 391 6.36 -5.94 -18.01
C LEU A 391 5.75 -4.68 -17.36
N LYS A 392 4.83 -4.02 -18.05
CA LYS A 392 4.14 -2.83 -17.51
C LYS A 392 3.14 -3.17 -16.40
N TYR A 393 2.76 -4.43 -16.25
CA TYR A 393 1.82 -4.88 -15.23
C TYR A 393 2.51 -5.33 -13.92
N LEU A 394 3.84 -5.59 -13.97
CA LEU A 394 4.70 -5.94 -12.81
C LEU A 394 5.48 -4.71 -12.25
#